data_ca13d79a24caf014060a81224c46a1fe
#
_entry.id   ca13d79a24caf014060a81224c46a1fe
#
_cell.length_a   1.000
_cell.length_b   1.000
_cell.length_c   1.000
_cell.angle_alpha   90.00
_cell.angle_beta   90.00
_cell.angle_gamma   90.00
#
_symmetry.space_group_name_H-M   'P 1'
#
loop_
_entity.id
_entity.type
_entity.pdbx_description
1 polymer ?
#
loop_
_entity_poly.entity_id
_entity_poly.type
_entity_poly.pdbx_seq_one_letter_code
_entity_poly.pdbx_strand_id
1 'polypeptide(L)'
;SRIARVLETEGMPVSSIIRQWNYIEKITACDATGHQHYQDFNDARSLFYNGVEWTTGYPAATGIGANLGGILVDLEAAVFARPECYATPIDNKLQIAAHAYSDQVLEAAQQKKATPKFERAKSMTFDDRRIVYISGTAAIRGEESLVGVGLGRQLHITMENIGQLIGKAKLKMLRVYLKEKSFYEEARELLEGYNLNIPISYMWADVCRDELLIEIEGIAIE
;
A
#
# COMPACT_ATOMS: atom_id res chain seq x y z
N SER A 1 17.54 -10.60 7.82
CA SER A 1 16.67 -9.50 8.31
C SER A 1 16.01 -9.90 9.62
N ARG A 2 15.59 -8.92 10.43
CA ARG A 2 14.83 -9.18 11.67
C ARG A 2 13.49 -9.85 11.37
N ILE A 3 12.82 -9.44 10.30
CA ILE A 3 11.56 -10.04 9.83
C ILE A 3 11.76 -11.53 9.54
N ALA A 4 12.81 -11.90 8.81
CA ALA A 4 13.08 -13.30 8.50
C ALA A 4 13.21 -14.15 9.77
N ARG A 5 13.91 -13.65 10.80
CA ARG A 5 14.07 -14.38 12.08
C ARG A 5 12.74 -14.56 12.80
N VAL A 6 11.88 -13.54 12.83
CA VAL A 6 10.57 -13.65 13.46
C VAL A 6 9.73 -14.72 12.75
N LEU A 7 9.64 -14.64 11.42
CA LEU A 7 8.89 -15.62 10.63
C LEU A 7 9.44 -17.04 10.81
N GLU A 8 10.76 -17.21 10.80
CA GLU A 8 11.42 -18.49 11.02
C GLU A 8 11.12 -19.06 12.42
N THR A 9 11.14 -18.21 13.45
CA THR A 9 10.81 -18.61 14.83
C THR A 9 9.37 -19.08 14.94
N GLU A 10 8.45 -18.46 14.19
CA GLU A 10 7.03 -18.84 14.13
C GLU A 10 6.75 -19.98 13.13
N GLY A 11 7.76 -20.52 12.46
CA GLY A 11 7.61 -21.57 11.46
C GLY A 11 6.89 -21.12 10.19
N MET A 12 6.93 -19.82 9.88
CA MET A 12 6.24 -19.22 8.74
C MET A 12 7.22 -18.88 7.61
N PRO A 13 6.92 -19.26 6.36
CA PRO A 13 7.74 -18.82 5.22
C PRO A 13 7.52 -17.32 4.93
N VAL A 14 8.49 -16.66 4.30
CA VAL A 14 8.37 -15.23 3.91
C VAL A 14 7.16 -15.00 3.00
N SER A 15 6.82 -15.95 2.14
CA SER A 15 5.64 -15.91 1.26
C SER A 15 4.29 -15.95 2.00
N SER A 16 4.29 -16.21 3.32
CA SER A 16 3.08 -16.16 4.14
C SER A 16 2.64 -14.74 4.52
N ILE A 17 3.46 -13.71 4.23
CA ILE A 17 3.09 -12.31 4.49
C ILE A 17 1.89 -11.94 3.63
N ILE A 18 0.81 -11.50 4.27
CA ILE A 18 -0.45 -11.09 3.63
C ILE A 18 -0.53 -9.59 3.49
N ARG A 19 -0.17 -8.87 4.54
CA ARG A 19 -0.25 -7.42 4.64
C ARG A 19 1.02 -6.86 5.28
N GLN A 20 1.51 -5.71 4.76
CA GLN A 20 2.69 -5.05 5.29
C GLN A 20 2.51 -3.53 5.30
N TRP A 21 2.78 -2.89 6.45
CA TRP A 21 2.85 -1.44 6.58
C TRP A 21 4.31 -1.04 6.76
N ASN A 22 4.72 -0.04 5.99
CA ASN A 22 6.09 0.45 5.96
C ASN A 22 6.08 1.95 6.26
N TYR A 23 6.53 2.30 7.43
CA TYR A 23 6.68 3.69 7.86
C TYR A 23 8.14 4.08 7.67
N ILE A 24 8.39 5.01 6.74
CA ILE A 24 9.74 5.35 6.27
C ILE A 24 10.02 6.80 6.60
N GLU A 25 11.05 7.04 7.43
CA GLU A 25 11.45 8.40 7.78
C GLU A 25 11.83 9.19 6.52
N LYS A 26 11.22 10.37 6.34
CA LYS A 26 11.46 11.27 5.22
C LYS A 26 11.38 10.56 3.86
N ILE A 27 10.30 9.86 3.62
CA ILE A 27 10.11 8.90 2.50
C ILE A 27 10.48 9.47 1.12
N THR A 28 10.21 10.76 0.85
CA THR A 28 10.54 11.41 -0.43
C THR A 28 11.93 12.06 -0.45
N ALA A 29 12.60 12.18 0.70
CA ALA A 29 13.92 12.78 0.76
C ALA A 29 14.97 11.89 0.07
N CYS A 30 16.00 12.56 -0.47
CA CYS A 30 17.18 11.89 -1.00
C CYS A 30 18.31 11.91 0.03
N ASP A 31 19.14 10.89 0.00
CA ASP A 31 20.40 10.83 0.73
C ASP A 31 21.48 11.72 0.07
N ALA A 32 22.70 11.72 0.64
CA ALA A 32 23.84 12.49 0.12
C ALA A 32 24.29 12.06 -1.29
N THR A 33 23.88 10.89 -1.77
CA THR A 33 24.18 10.36 -3.11
C THR A 33 23.06 10.57 -4.11
N GLY A 34 21.94 11.18 -3.68
CA GLY A 34 20.76 11.45 -4.50
C GLY A 34 19.78 10.30 -4.60
N HIS A 35 19.93 9.28 -3.75
CA HIS A 35 18.96 8.17 -3.69
C HIS A 35 17.79 8.54 -2.79
N GLN A 36 16.58 8.36 -3.30
CA GLN A 36 15.37 8.56 -2.53
C GLN A 36 15.17 7.43 -1.52
N HIS A 37 14.82 7.75 -0.27
CA HIS A 37 14.62 6.76 0.79
C HIS A 37 13.57 5.71 0.44
N TYR A 38 12.52 6.09 -0.29
CA TYR A 38 11.52 5.14 -0.77
C TYR A 38 12.10 4.14 -1.77
N GLN A 39 12.99 4.58 -2.67
CA GLN A 39 13.64 3.69 -3.62
C GLN A 39 14.61 2.73 -2.92
N ASP A 40 15.42 3.24 -1.98
CA ASP A 40 16.30 2.39 -1.16
C ASP A 40 15.51 1.31 -0.40
N PHE A 41 14.36 1.68 0.14
CA PHE A 41 13.46 0.71 0.77
C PHE A 41 12.96 -0.34 -0.24
N ASN A 42 12.56 0.06 -1.45
CA ASN A 42 12.11 -0.86 -2.49
C ASN A 42 13.23 -1.81 -2.94
N ASP A 43 14.45 -1.33 -3.05
CA ASP A 43 15.62 -2.13 -3.39
C ASP A 43 15.92 -3.15 -2.30
N ALA A 44 15.94 -2.73 -1.03
CA ALA A 44 16.12 -3.61 0.11
C ALA A 44 15.01 -4.67 0.22
N ARG A 45 13.76 -4.29 -0.02
CA ARG A 45 12.62 -5.22 -0.04
C ARG A 45 12.73 -6.22 -1.19
N SER A 46 13.15 -5.77 -2.36
CA SER A 46 13.36 -6.65 -3.51
C SER A 46 14.45 -7.68 -3.26
N LEU A 47 15.53 -7.29 -2.59
CA LEU A 47 16.58 -8.22 -2.14
C LEU A 47 16.04 -9.20 -1.09
N PHE A 48 15.22 -8.74 -0.15
CA PHE A 48 14.61 -9.60 0.88
C PHE A 48 13.66 -10.62 0.28
N TYR A 49 12.94 -10.26 -0.79
CA TYR A 49 11.98 -11.13 -1.48
C TYR A 49 12.62 -12.01 -2.57
N ASN A 50 13.90 -11.80 -2.86
CA ASN A 50 14.61 -12.56 -3.88
C ASN A 50 14.68 -14.05 -3.52
N GLY A 51 14.38 -14.91 -4.49
CA GLY A 51 14.36 -16.36 -4.29
C GLY A 51 13.12 -16.88 -3.53
N VAL A 52 12.18 -16.01 -3.14
CA VAL A 52 10.91 -16.41 -2.53
C VAL A 52 9.89 -16.70 -3.63
N GLU A 53 9.25 -17.85 -3.55
CA GLU A 53 8.14 -18.21 -4.46
C GLU A 53 6.82 -17.62 -3.94
N TRP A 54 6.28 -16.65 -4.67
CA TRP A 54 5.05 -15.94 -4.32
C TRP A 54 3.84 -16.54 -5.05
N THR A 55 3.44 -17.75 -4.69
CA THR A 55 2.33 -18.48 -5.35
C THR A 55 0.98 -17.79 -5.20
N THR A 56 0.80 -16.97 -4.16
CA THR A 56 -0.43 -16.21 -3.91
C THR A 56 -0.24 -14.70 -4.12
N GLY A 57 0.76 -14.30 -4.92
CA GLY A 57 1.14 -12.89 -5.13
C GLY A 57 1.83 -12.26 -3.92
N TYR A 58 2.38 -11.06 -4.11
CA TYR A 58 2.98 -10.27 -3.05
C TYR A 58 1.96 -9.89 -1.96
N PRO A 59 2.39 -9.43 -0.76
CA PRO A 59 1.47 -8.86 0.21
C PRO A 59 0.80 -7.59 -0.32
N ALA A 60 -0.39 -7.27 0.17
CA ALA A 60 -0.87 -5.91 0.12
C ALA A 60 0.02 -5.04 1.00
N ALA A 61 0.36 -3.81 0.58
CA ALA A 61 1.26 -2.97 1.35
C ALA A 61 0.93 -1.48 1.28
N THR A 62 1.34 -0.76 2.32
CA THR A 62 1.36 0.70 2.39
C THR A 62 2.78 1.16 2.65
N GLY A 63 3.27 2.12 1.90
CA GLY A 63 4.54 2.80 2.13
C GLY A 63 4.28 4.27 2.39
N ILE A 64 4.39 4.71 3.64
CA ILE A 64 4.02 6.04 4.07
C ILE A 64 5.16 6.69 4.86
N GLY A 65 5.24 8.02 4.81
CA GLY A 65 6.26 8.79 5.52
C GLY A 65 6.09 8.74 7.03
N ALA A 66 7.22 8.77 7.72
CA ALA A 66 7.31 8.98 9.16
C ALA A 66 8.21 10.18 9.47
N ASN A 67 7.93 10.87 10.56
CA ASN A 67 8.71 12.07 10.94
C ASN A 67 10.06 11.70 11.56
N LEU A 68 10.16 10.52 12.18
CA LEU A 68 11.38 10.04 12.85
C LEU A 68 11.31 8.51 13.03
N GLY A 69 12.41 7.89 13.46
CA GLY A 69 12.47 6.47 13.82
C GLY A 69 13.06 5.55 12.75
N GLY A 70 13.56 6.10 11.65
CA GLY A 70 14.14 5.32 10.56
C GLY A 70 13.05 4.55 9.79
N ILE A 71 13.09 3.22 9.82
CA ILE A 71 12.11 2.36 9.15
C ILE A 71 11.44 1.46 10.19
N LEU A 72 10.12 1.58 10.29
CA LEU A 72 9.27 0.68 11.06
C LEU A 72 8.43 -0.15 10.08
N VAL A 73 8.43 -1.47 10.28
CA VAL A 73 7.61 -2.40 9.50
C VAL A 73 6.68 -3.13 10.46
N ASP A 74 5.39 -3.07 10.15
CA ASP A 74 4.35 -3.89 10.74
C ASP A 74 3.82 -4.85 9.69
N LEU A 75 3.52 -6.10 10.06
CA LEU A 75 3.05 -7.10 9.09
C LEU A 75 2.10 -8.10 9.71
N GLU A 76 1.24 -8.62 8.85
CA GLU A 76 0.42 -9.80 9.12
C GLU A 76 0.83 -10.93 8.19
N ALA A 77 1.01 -12.13 8.74
CA ALA A 77 1.32 -13.34 8.00
C ALA A 77 0.33 -14.45 8.35
N ALA A 78 0.00 -15.30 7.38
CA ALA A 78 -0.91 -16.43 7.58
C ALA A 78 -0.46 -17.66 6.80
N VAL A 79 -0.52 -18.82 7.46
CA VAL A 79 -0.36 -20.14 6.86
C VAL A 79 -1.71 -20.85 6.98
N PHE A 80 -2.22 -21.35 5.87
CA PHE A 80 -3.53 -21.97 5.81
C PHE A 80 -3.39 -23.50 5.89
N ALA A 81 -4.04 -24.11 6.88
CA ALA A 81 -4.03 -25.57 7.08
C ALA A 81 -5.14 -26.29 6.30
N ARG A 82 -6.12 -25.55 5.77
CA ARG A 82 -7.27 -26.09 5.05
C ARG A 82 -7.41 -25.46 3.67
N PRO A 83 -7.79 -26.22 2.64
CA PRO A 83 -7.92 -25.70 1.27
C PRO A 83 -9.01 -24.63 1.11
N GLU A 84 -10.02 -24.60 1.99
CA GLU A 84 -11.08 -23.57 2.01
C GLU A 84 -10.59 -22.23 2.53
N CYS A 85 -9.41 -22.21 3.16
CA CYS A 85 -8.76 -21.00 3.64
C CYS A 85 -7.57 -20.67 2.73
N TYR A 86 -7.59 -19.51 2.10
CA TYR A 86 -6.55 -19.11 1.14
C TYR A 86 -6.44 -17.60 0.98
N ALA A 87 -5.34 -17.15 0.42
CA ALA A 87 -5.13 -15.78 0.05
C ALA A 87 -5.06 -15.61 -1.47
N THR A 88 -5.55 -14.47 -1.98
CA THR A 88 -5.56 -14.17 -3.41
C THR A 88 -5.18 -12.70 -3.65
N PRO A 89 -4.28 -12.41 -4.59
CA PRO A 89 -4.00 -11.04 -5.02
C PRO A 89 -5.21 -10.47 -5.74
N ILE A 90 -5.38 -9.16 -5.69
CA ILE A 90 -6.45 -8.44 -6.37
C ILE A 90 -5.84 -7.34 -7.22
N ASP A 91 -6.04 -7.45 -8.52
CA ASP A 91 -5.65 -6.46 -9.51
C ASP A 91 -6.66 -5.32 -9.61
N ASN A 92 -6.18 -4.15 -10.00
CA ASN A 92 -7.02 -2.99 -10.27
C ASN A 92 -7.06 -2.72 -11.78
N LYS A 93 -8.23 -2.75 -12.38
CA LYS A 93 -8.40 -2.47 -13.82
C LYS A 93 -8.02 -1.03 -14.21
N LEU A 94 -7.99 -0.11 -13.26
CA LEU A 94 -7.66 1.30 -13.46
C LEU A 94 -6.18 1.61 -13.23
N GLN A 95 -5.41 0.66 -12.71
CA GLN A 95 -4.00 0.84 -12.33
C GLN A 95 -3.15 -0.33 -12.82
N ILE A 96 -1.92 -0.05 -13.22
CA ILE A 96 -0.92 -1.09 -13.45
C ILE A 96 -0.48 -1.65 -12.09
N ALA A 97 -0.22 -2.96 -12.02
CA ALA A 97 0.33 -3.59 -10.82
C ALA A 97 1.65 -2.91 -10.43
N ALA A 98 1.84 -2.62 -9.14
CA ALA A 98 3.00 -1.85 -8.69
C ALA A 98 4.33 -2.52 -9.03
N HIS A 99 4.37 -3.84 -8.99
CA HIS A 99 5.54 -4.64 -9.34
C HIS A 99 5.82 -4.73 -10.86
N ALA A 100 4.93 -4.20 -11.69
CA ALA A 100 5.04 -4.14 -13.15
C ALA A 100 5.22 -2.70 -13.69
N TYR A 101 5.50 -1.72 -12.82
CA TYR A 101 5.77 -0.35 -13.24
C TYR A 101 6.94 -0.26 -14.20
N SER A 102 6.82 0.63 -15.18
CA SER A 102 7.89 0.95 -16.11
C SER A 102 9.01 1.76 -15.44
N ASP A 103 10.19 1.74 -16.03
CA ASP A 103 11.35 2.53 -15.56
C ASP A 103 11.10 4.04 -15.60
N GLN A 104 10.11 4.51 -16.37
CA GLN A 104 9.79 5.94 -16.52
C GLN A 104 9.13 6.54 -15.27
N VAL A 105 8.46 5.73 -14.47
CA VAL A 105 7.70 6.18 -13.28
C VAL A 105 8.55 6.20 -12.02
N LEU A 106 9.65 5.47 -12.01
CA LEU A 106 10.54 5.39 -10.87
C LEU A 106 11.57 6.53 -10.96
N GLU A 107 11.40 7.55 -10.10
CA GLU A 107 12.34 8.67 -10.00
C GLU A 107 13.68 8.19 -9.46
N ALA A 108 14.69 8.07 -10.27
CA ALA A 108 16.10 8.11 -9.90
C ALA A 108 17.02 8.08 -11.12
N ALA A 109 18.19 8.64 -11.00
CA ALA A 109 19.24 8.69 -12.01
C ALA A 109 19.93 7.35 -12.33
N GLN A 110 19.42 6.21 -11.86
CA GLN A 110 20.09 4.91 -11.99
C GLN A 110 19.45 3.98 -13.01
N GLN A 111 20.30 3.20 -13.70
CA GLN A 111 19.94 2.32 -14.82
C GLN A 111 19.16 1.04 -14.44
N LYS A 112 18.99 0.72 -13.16
CA LYS A 112 18.17 -0.41 -12.67
C LYS A 112 17.50 -0.05 -11.36
N LYS A 113 16.19 0.10 -11.39
CA LYS A 113 15.34 0.37 -10.23
C LYS A 113 14.51 -0.85 -9.91
N ALA A 114 14.44 -1.23 -8.64
CA ALA A 114 13.49 -2.24 -8.22
C ALA A 114 12.07 -1.65 -8.19
N THR A 115 11.15 -2.30 -8.87
CA THR A 115 9.72 -1.96 -8.77
C THR A 115 9.20 -2.27 -7.35
N PRO A 116 8.22 -1.51 -6.85
CA PRO A 116 7.60 -1.81 -5.58
C PRO A 116 6.95 -3.21 -5.58
N LYS A 117 7.32 -4.07 -4.63
CA LYS A 117 6.86 -5.46 -4.56
C LYS A 117 5.65 -5.57 -3.63
N PHE A 118 4.47 -5.24 -4.16
CA PHE A 118 3.19 -5.39 -3.46
C PHE A 118 2.02 -5.52 -4.45
N GLU A 119 0.91 -6.09 -3.99
CA GLU A 119 -0.36 -6.13 -4.72
C GLU A 119 -1.21 -4.90 -4.37
N ARG A 120 -2.09 -4.45 -5.27
CA ARG A 120 -3.01 -3.34 -5.03
C ARG A 120 -4.01 -3.63 -3.91
N ALA A 121 -4.40 -4.88 -3.77
CA ALA A 121 -5.09 -5.44 -2.62
C ALA A 121 -4.82 -6.93 -2.53
N LYS A 122 -5.06 -7.51 -1.36
CA LYS A 122 -4.98 -8.96 -1.14
C LYS A 122 -6.14 -9.39 -0.28
N SER A 123 -6.80 -10.48 -0.64
CA SER A 123 -7.86 -11.05 0.17
C SER A 123 -7.40 -12.29 0.91
N MET A 124 -7.97 -12.49 2.09
CA MET A 124 -7.99 -13.77 2.79
C MET A 124 -9.42 -14.30 2.84
N THR A 125 -9.60 -15.55 2.46
CA THR A 125 -10.87 -16.27 2.53
C THR A 125 -10.80 -17.29 3.65
N PHE A 126 -11.82 -17.29 4.50
CA PHE A 126 -12.02 -18.24 5.60
C PHE A 126 -13.45 -18.76 5.53
N ASP A 127 -13.63 -19.99 5.07
CA ASP A 127 -14.94 -20.60 4.88
C ASP A 127 -15.90 -19.67 4.08
N ASP A 128 -16.84 -19.01 4.74
CA ASP A 128 -17.85 -18.11 4.15
C ASP A 128 -17.51 -16.61 4.22
N ARG A 129 -16.34 -16.24 4.75
CA ARG A 129 -15.90 -14.86 4.92
C ARG A 129 -14.69 -14.55 4.08
N ARG A 130 -14.70 -13.36 3.50
CA ARG A 130 -13.56 -12.84 2.74
C ARG A 130 -13.17 -11.46 3.25
N ILE A 131 -11.94 -11.34 3.75
CA ILE A 131 -11.33 -10.08 4.17
C ILE A 131 -10.49 -9.56 3.02
N VAL A 132 -10.68 -8.30 2.63
CA VAL A 132 -9.89 -7.61 1.60
C VAL A 132 -9.02 -6.56 2.27
N TYR A 133 -7.72 -6.72 2.21
CA TYR A 133 -6.72 -5.74 2.61
C TYR A 133 -6.41 -4.84 1.42
N ILE A 134 -6.77 -3.58 1.52
CA ILE A 134 -6.53 -2.56 0.49
C ILE A 134 -5.19 -1.91 0.79
N SER A 135 -4.27 -1.97 -0.14
CA SER A 135 -2.97 -1.28 -0.05
C SER A 135 -3.13 0.24 -0.02
N GLY A 136 -2.09 0.93 0.38
CA GLY A 136 -2.02 2.38 0.19
C GLY A 136 -2.34 2.72 -1.27
N THR A 137 -3.42 3.45 -1.44
CA THR A 137 -4.02 3.78 -2.73
C THR A 137 -4.11 5.29 -2.88
N ALA A 138 -3.65 5.82 -4.00
CA ALA A 138 -3.63 7.24 -4.30
C ALA A 138 -4.23 7.53 -5.68
N ALA A 139 -4.21 8.80 -6.10
CA ALA A 139 -4.76 9.25 -7.37
C ALA A 139 -3.83 8.89 -8.53
N ILE A 140 -3.77 7.60 -8.86
CA ILE A 140 -2.97 7.02 -9.94
C ILE A 140 -3.90 6.38 -10.96
N ARG A 141 -3.65 6.62 -12.25
CA ARG A 141 -4.26 5.94 -13.39
C ARG A 141 -3.17 5.28 -14.23
N GLY A 142 -3.36 3.99 -14.54
CA GLY A 142 -2.23 3.23 -15.07
C GLY A 142 -1.09 3.20 -14.05
N GLU A 143 0.00 3.87 -14.35
CA GLU A 143 1.14 4.06 -13.45
C GLU A 143 1.43 5.55 -13.14
N GLU A 144 0.66 6.47 -13.74
CA GLU A 144 0.88 7.92 -13.65
C GLU A 144 0.05 8.55 -12.53
N SER A 145 0.70 9.45 -11.76
CA SER A 145 0.02 10.30 -10.77
C SER A 145 -0.79 11.39 -11.44
N LEU A 146 -1.98 11.69 -10.91
CA LEU A 146 -2.75 12.86 -11.35
C LEU A 146 -2.24 14.10 -10.64
N VAL A 147 -1.52 14.93 -11.38
CA VAL A 147 -0.84 16.13 -10.88
C VAL A 147 -1.70 17.37 -11.08
N GLY A 148 -1.65 18.32 -10.13
CA GLY A 148 -2.26 19.65 -10.26
C GLY A 148 -3.80 19.68 -10.24
N VAL A 149 -4.45 18.59 -9.85
CA VAL A 149 -5.93 18.49 -9.87
C VAL A 149 -6.60 18.83 -8.53
N GLY A 150 -5.81 19.12 -7.49
CA GLY A 150 -6.27 19.44 -6.14
C GLY A 150 -6.71 18.21 -5.33
N LEU A 151 -6.88 18.41 -4.01
CA LEU A 151 -7.19 17.36 -3.04
C LEU A 151 -8.50 16.64 -3.36
N GLY A 152 -9.57 17.36 -3.60
CA GLY A 152 -10.90 16.78 -3.85
C GLY A 152 -10.91 15.83 -5.05
N ARG A 153 -10.23 16.20 -6.14
CA ARG A 153 -10.14 15.32 -7.32
C ARG A 153 -9.25 14.11 -7.05
N GLN A 154 -8.12 14.28 -6.35
CA GLN A 154 -7.28 13.16 -5.96
C GLN A 154 -8.01 12.19 -5.03
N LEU A 155 -8.74 12.68 -4.04
CA LEU A 155 -9.56 11.86 -3.15
C LEU A 155 -10.60 11.06 -3.93
N HIS A 156 -11.34 11.70 -4.83
CA HIS A 156 -12.36 11.05 -5.64
C HIS A 156 -11.77 9.89 -6.46
N ILE A 157 -10.66 10.12 -7.16
CA ILE A 157 -9.98 9.09 -7.96
C ILE A 157 -9.45 7.96 -7.08
N THR A 158 -8.94 8.29 -5.89
CA THR A 158 -8.50 7.29 -4.90
C THR A 158 -9.66 6.40 -4.47
N MET A 159 -10.84 6.96 -4.20
CA MET A 159 -12.02 6.20 -3.84
C MET A 159 -12.57 5.36 -5.01
N GLU A 160 -12.48 5.84 -6.25
CA GLU A 160 -12.80 5.03 -7.44
C GLU A 160 -11.85 3.82 -7.56
N ASN A 161 -10.54 4.01 -7.35
CA ASN A 161 -9.57 2.93 -7.33
C ASN A 161 -9.90 1.90 -6.25
N ILE A 162 -10.24 2.34 -5.05
CA ILE A 162 -10.66 1.46 -3.93
C ILE A 162 -11.94 0.70 -4.29
N GLY A 163 -12.92 1.37 -4.89
CA GLY A 163 -14.17 0.74 -5.33
C GLY A 163 -13.95 -0.41 -6.31
N GLN A 164 -12.97 -0.30 -7.23
CA GLN A 164 -12.59 -1.39 -8.14
C GLN A 164 -11.98 -2.58 -7.41
N LEU A 165 -11.18 -2.33 -6.36
CA LEU A 165 -10.48 -3.39 -5.60
C LEU A 165 -11.43 -4.21 -4.73
N ILE A 166 -12.41 -3.56 -4.09
CA ILE A 166 -13.29 -4.24 -3.14
C ILE A 166 -14.42 -5.03 -3.81
N GLY A 167 -14.83 -4.67 -5.03
CA GLY A 167 -15.92 -5.32 -5.74
C GLY A 167 -17.22 -5.28 -4.94
N LYS A 168 -17.72 -6.44 -4.50
CA LYS A 168 -18.94 -6.57 -3.68
C LYS A 168 -18.70 -6.42 -2.19
N ALA A 169 -17.45 -6.50 -1.74
CA ALA A 169 -17.10 -6.38 -0.33
C ALA A 169 -17.46 -4.97 0.19
N LYS A 170 -17.79 -4.88 1.47
CA LYS A 170 -18.17 -3.64 2.14
C LYS A 170 -17.00 -3.11 2.95
N LEU A 171 -16.63 -1.86 2.76
CA LEU A 171 -15.64 -1.17 3.58
C LEU A 171 -16.02 -1.28 5.07
N LYS A 172 -15.02 -1.54 5.91
CA LYS A 172 -15.17 -1.65 7.36
C LYS A 172 -14.33 -0.64 8.13
N MET A 173 -13.24 -0.17 7.55
CA MET A 173 -12.43 0.91 8.11
C MET A 173 -11.56 1.51 7.01
N LEU A 174 -11.18 2.77 7.19
CA LEU A 174 -10.20 3.47 6.37
C LEU A 174 -9.13 4.13 7.25
N ARG A 175 -7.92 4.19 6.74
CA ARG A 175 -6.85 5.09 7.19
C ARG A 175 -6.53 6.04 6.05
N VAL A 176 -6.60 7.32 6.35
CA VAL A 176 -6.39 8.42 5.41
C VAL A 176 -5.12 9.15 5.79
N TYR A 177 -4.16 9.16 4.90
CA TYR A 177 -2.90 9.87 5.05
C TYR A 177 -2.95 11.15 4.23
N LEU A 178 -2.75 12.28 4.89
CA LEU A 178 -2.79 13.62 4.29
C LEU A 178 -1.40 14.21 4.30
N LYS A 179 -0.93 14.66 3.15
CA LYS A 179 0.38 15.28 3.00
C LYS A 179 0.53 16.56 3.83
N GLU A 180 -0.55 17.32 3.98
CA GLU A 180 -0.59 18.55 4.76
C GLU A 180 -1.73 18.51 5.79
N LYS A 181 -1.47 19.07 6.97
CA LYS A 181 -2.48 19.17 8.03
C LYS A 181 -3.69 20.00 7.62
N SER A 182 -3.49 21.00 6.78
CA SER A 182 -4.52 21.89 6.25
C SER A 182 -5.57 21.16 5.42
N PHE A 183 -5.27 19.98 4.89
CA PHE A 183 -6.20 19.18 4.09
C PHE A 183 -7.25 18.42 4.91
N TYR A 184 -7.13 18.42 6.25
CA TYR A 184 -7.98 17.58 7.11
C TYR A 184 -9.47 17.89 6.97
N GLU A 185 -9.87 19.16 7.08
CA GLU A 185 -11.29 19.52 7.06
C GLU A 185 -11.91 19.21 5.69
N GLU A 186 -11.25 19.58 4.60
CA GLU A 186 -11.72 19.28 3.24
C GLU A 186 -11.84 17.77 3.02
N ALA A 187 -10.82 16.98 3.40
CA ALA A 187 -10.85 15.53 3.24
C ALA A 187 -11.97 14.88 4.07
N ARG A 188 -12.20 15.35 5.30
CA ARG A 188 -13.25 14.87 6.19
C ARG A 188 -14.63 15.12 5.59
N GLU A 189 -14.91 16.36 5.17
CA GLU A 189 -16.19 16.72 4.56
C GLU A 189 -16.47 15.92 3.28
N LEU A 190 -15.47 15.77 2.42
CA LEU A 190 -15.59 14.97 1.20
C LEU A 190 -15.89 13.49 1.50
N LEU A 191 -15.21 12.89 2.49
CA LEU A 191 -15.44 11.50 2.86
C LEU A 191 -16.79 11.29 3.57
N GLU A 192 -17.27 12.25 4.36
CA GLU A 192 -18.63 12.24 4.91
C GLU A 192 -19.69 12.16 3.81
N GLY A 193 -19.46 12.83 2.67
CA GLY A 193 -20.33 12.77 1.49
C GLY A 193 -20.52 11.37 0.88
N TYR A 194 -19.58 10.45 1.14
CA TYR A 194 -19.74 9.04 0.71
C TYR A 194 -20.67 8.21 1.60
N ASN A 195 -21.08 8.71 2.78
CA ASN A 195 -22.01 8.05 3.72
C ASN A 195 -21.57 6.62 4.11
N LEU A 196 -20.29 6.40 4.33
CA LEU A 196 -19.74 5.06 4.54
C LEU A 196 -20.13 4.44 5.88
N ASN A 197 -20.43 5.24 6.91
CA ASN A 197 -20.76 4.82 8.28
C ASN A 197 -19.75 3.81 8.87
N ILE A 198 -18.45 4.09 8.70
CA ILE A 198 -17.35 3.27 9.16
C ILE A 198 -16.33 4.13 9.93
N PRO A 199 -15.50 3.54 10.80
CA PRO A 199 -14.36 4.24 11.38
C PRO A 199 -13.38 4.72 10.30
N ILE A 200 -13.00 6.00 10.38
CA ILE A 200 -11.97 6.62 9.52
C ILE A 200 -10.95 7.30 10.43
N SER A 201 -9.70 6.92 10.30
CA SER A 201 -8.57 7.56 10.97
C SER A 201 -7.83 8.47 9.99
N TYR A 202 -7.56 9.70 10.40
CA TYR A 202 -6.80 10.67 9.61
C TYR A 202 -5.42 10.86 10.22
N MET A 203 -4.41 10.83 9.40
CA MET A 203 -3.01 10.98 9.80
C MET A 203 -2.31 11.98 8.90
N TRP A 204 -1.49 12.82 9.51
CA TRP A 204 -0.57 13.66 8.77
C TRP A 204 0.69 12.85 8.49
N ALA A 205 0.96 12.58 7.22
CA ALA A 205 2.12 11.81 6.79
C ALA A 205 2.46 12.14 5.33
N ASP A 206 3.73 12.07 5.01
CA ASP A 206 4.18 12.22 3.63
C ASP A 206 3.83 10.98 2.80
N VAL A 207 3.49 11.18 1.55
CA VAL A 207 3.16 10.12 0.59
C VAL A 207 4.40 9.81 -0.25
N CYS A 208 4.48 8.63 -0.83
CA CYS A 208 5.67 8.16 -1.53
C CYS A 208 6.06 8.93 -2.81
N ARG A 209 5.20 9.83 -3.30
CA ARG A 209 5.46 10.75 -4.42
C ARG A 209 5.04 12.17 -4.03
N ASP A 210 5.85 13.15 -4.41
CA ASP A 210 5.67 14.54 -3.99
C ASP A 210 4.37 15.19 -4.48
N GLU A 211 3.88 14.80 -5.62
CA GLU A 211 2.66 15.33 -6.23
C GLU A 211 1.36 14.74 -5.65
N LEU A 212 1.43 13.67 -4.86
CA LEU A 212 0.28 13.05 -4.23
C LEU A 212 -0.04 13.74 -2.90
N LEU A 213 -1.28 14.20 -2.75
CA LEU A 213 -1.76 14.95 -1.60
C LEU A 213 -2.43 14.06 -0.56
N ILE A 214 -2.88 12.89 -0.97
CA ILE A 214 -3.65 11.95 -0.14
C ILE A 214 -3.37 10.51 -0.56
N GLU A 215 -3.29 9.63 0.43
CA GLU A 215 -3.28 8.18 0.26
C GLU A 215 -4.29 7.55 1.21
N ILE A 216 -5.01 6.53 0.79
CA ILE A 216 -6.02 5.85 1.58
C ILE A 216 -5.77 4.35 1.52
N GLU A 217 -5.83 3.70 2.67
CA GLU A 217 -5.85 2.25 2.81
C GLU A 217 -7.06 1.82 3.61
N GLY A 218 -7.37 0.53 3.61
CA GLY A 218 -8.51 0.07 4.39
C GLY A 218 -8.70 -1.43 4.39
N ILE A 219 -9.78 -1.82 5.03
CA ILE A 219 -10.26 -3.20 5.10
C ILE A 219 -11.70 -3.23 4.61
N ALA A 220 -12.01 -4.20 3.75
CA ALA A 220 -13.38 -4.52 3.35
C ALA A 220 -13.67 -6.00 3.66
N ILE A 221 -14.95 -6.33 3.87
CA ILE A 221 -15.39 -7.70 4.18
C ILE A 221 -16.59 -8.04 3.29
N GLU A 222 -16.54 -9.25 2.76
CA GLU A 222 -17.63 -9.92 2.03
C GLU A 222 -18.08 -11.14 2.80
#